data_ffc2baebcb5d9894ddd02848a8b71652
#
_entry.id   ffc2baebcb5d9894ddd02848a8b71652
#
_cell.length_a   1.000
_cell.length_b   1.000
_cell.length_c   1.000
_cell.angle_alpha   90.00
_cell.angle_beta   90.00
_cell.angle_gamma   90.00
#
_symmetry.space_group_name_H-M   'P 1'
#
loop_
_entity.id
_entity.type
_entity.pdbx_description
1 polymer ?
#
loop_
_entity_poly.entity_id
_entity_poly.type
_entity_poly.pdbx_seq_one_letter_code
_entity_poly.pdbx_strand_id
1 'polypeptide(L)'
;MAGNNTKQIEPDGVRLGDAIRKSREALGLSLRQLAPLVQLHHSFLARLEAGDYQTAKPAVLQRLSRVLELDERDLFALAGLDAPEGLPAFTPYLRAKYDMSDEAAQALHEYFSFVSEKYEVKERGKSGGDQRAA
;
A
#
# COMPACT_ATOMS: atom_id res chain seq x y z
N MET A 1 6.02 -24.95 -5.39
CA MET A 1 5.77 -24.77 -5.20
C MET A 1 5.42 -24.23 -4.99
N ALA A 2 5.39 -24.01 -5.11
CA ALA A 2 5.09 -23.46 -4.93
C ALA A 2 4.51 -22.98 -4.53
N GLY A 3 4.34 -22.88 -4.30
CA GLY A 3 3.86 -22.43 -3.94
C GLY A 3 3.56 -21.81 -3.56
N ASN A 4 3.80 -21.77 -3.54
CA ASN A 4 3.61 -21.14 -3.06
C ASN A 4 3.16 -20.39 -2.87
N ASN A 5 3.13 -20.17 -3.18
CA ASN A 5 2.77 -19.44 -3.05
C ASN A 5 1.95 -18.96 -2.86
N THR A 6 1.70 -18.82 -3.09
CA THR A 6 0.87 -18.47 -3.02
C THR A 6 0.16 -18.16 -2.33
N LYS A 7 0.15 -18.25 -1.91
CA LYS A 7 -0.34 -17.91 -1.17
C LYS A 7 -0.50 -16.91 -0.83
N GLN A 8 -0.18 -16.77 -0.87
CA GLN A 8 -0.17 -15.87 -0.49
C GLN A 8 -0.80 -14.93 -0.74
N ILE A 9 -1.38 -15.15 -0.96
CA ILE A 9 -2.01 -14.37 -1.40
C ILE A 9 -2.97 -13.86 -0.72
N GLU A 10 -2.77 -13.14 -0.08
CA GLU A 10 -3.55 -12.55 0.68
C GLU A 10 -4.33 -11.76 -0.12
N PRO A 11 -5.38 -11.46 0.12
CA PRO A 11 -6.27 -10.77 -0.62
C PRO A 11 -5.67 -9.60 -1.15
N ASP A 12 -4.89 -9.21 -0.52
CA ASP A 12 -4.36 -8.11 -0.93
C ASP A 12 -3.16 -8.46 -1.50
N GLY A 13 -2.64 -9.43 -1.33
CA GLY A 13 -1.52 -9.82 -1.95
C GLY A 13 -0.43 -8.82 -2.12
N VAL A 14 -0.72 -7.60 -2.00
CA VAL A 14 0.26 -6.56 -2.12
C VAL A 14 0.52 -6.01 -0.77
N ARG A 15 1.73 -6.06 -0.34
CA ARG A 15 2.06 -5.59 0.96
C ARG A 15 2.80 -4.28 0.89
N LEU A 16 2.85 -3.62 2.02
CA LEU A 16 3.56 -2.36 2.11
C LEU A 16 5.00 -2.50 1.62
N GLY A 17 5.65 -3.58 2.01
CA GLY A 17 7.04 -3.79 1.62
C GLY A 17 7.23 -3.90 0.13
N ASP A 18 6.28 -4.52 -0.56
CA ASP A 18 6.39 -4.66 -2.01
C ASP A 18 6.31 -3.31 -2.69
N ALA A 19 5.44 -2.44 -2.21
CA ALA A 19 5.29 -1.13 -2.80
C ALA A 19 6.56 -0.31 -2.58
N ILE A 20 7.14 -0.42 -1.38
CA ILE A 20 8.36 0.30 -1.08
C ILE A 20 9.50 -0.19 -1.96
N ARG A 21 9.64 -1.52 -2.09
CA ARG A 21 10.72 -2.06 -2.89
C ARG A 21 10.60 -1.67 -4.35
N LYS A 22 9.42 -1.76 -4.91
CA LYS A 22 9.25 -1.42 -6.29
C LYS A 22 9.58 0.03 -6.56
N SER A 23 9.15 0.93 -5.69
CA SER A 23 9.43 2.34 -5.88
C SER A 23 10.90 2.63 -5.70
N ARG A 24 11.54 1.96 -4.75
CA ARG A 24 12.95 2.13 -4.52
C ARG A 24 13.75 1.71 -5.76
N GLU A 25 13.38 0.54 -6.31
CA GLU A 25 14.08 0.04 -7.48
C GLU A 25 13.83 0.91 -8.70
N ALA A 26 12.63 1.44 -8.81
CA ALA A 26 12.31 2.32 -9.92
C ALA A 26 13.15 3.59 -9.89
N LEU A 27 13.54 4.04 -8.70
CA LEU A 27 14.38 5.21 -8.58
C LEU A 27 15.86 4.86 -8.61
N GLY A 28 16.18 3.58 -8.77
CA GLY A 28 17.56 3.15 -8.86
C GLY A 28 18.32 3.19 -7.55
N LEU A 29 17.62 3.11 -6.44
CA LEU A 29 18.27 3.20 -5.13
C LEU A 29 18.47 1.84 -4.51
N SER A 30 19.61 1.64 -3.87
CA SER A 30 19.83 0.42 -3.09
C SER A 30 19.23 0.65 -1.71
N LEU A 31 19.14 -0.40 -0.91
CA LEU A 31 18.66 -0.25 0.44
C LEU A 31 19.61 0.66 1.24
N ARG A 32 20.91 0.53 1.02
CA ARG A 32 21.85 1.36 1.74
C ARG A 32 21.78 2.81 1.32
N GLN A 33 21.37 3.07 0.08
CA GLN A 33 21.22 4.43 -0.37
C GLN A 33 19.92 5.04 0.16
N LEU A 34 18.87 4.26 0.22
CA LEU A 34 17.60 4.78 0.69
C LEU A 34 17.59 5.01 2.20
N ALA A 35 18.22 4.12 2.94
CA ALA A 35 18.14 4.18 4.40
C ALA A 35 18.44 5.55 5.01
N PRO A 36 19.55 6.19 4.68
CA PRO A 36 19.80 7.49 5.29
C PRO A 36 18.83 8.57 4.84
N LEU A 37 18.28 8.43 3.64
CA LEU A 37 17.35 9.42 3.14
C LEU A 37 16.04 9.41 3.92
N VAL A 38 15.69 8.25 4.47
CA VAL A 38 14.47 8.13 5.25
C VAL A 38 14.77 7.95 6.73
N GLN A 39 16.04 8.11 7.12
CA GLN A 39 16.46 8.05 8.50
C GLN A 39 16.13 6.73 9.16
N LEU A 40 16.37 5.65 8.45
CA LEU A 40 16.13 4.31 8.96
C LEU A 40 17.39 3.49 8.78
N HIS A 41 17.51 2.43 9.55
CA HIS A 41 18.62 1.52 9.40
C HIS A 41 18.29 0.68 8.16
N HIS A 42 19.31 0.33 7.39
CA HIS A 42 19.03 -0.45 6.20
C HIS A 42 18.51 -1.84 6.55
N SER A 43 18.86 -2.36 7.71
CA SER A 43 18.33 -3.67 8.09
C SER A 43 16.85 -3.60 8.41
N PHE A 44 16.40 -2.49 8.99
CA PHE A 44 14.97 -2.33 9.25
C PHE A 44 14.24 -2.21 7.92
N LEU A 45 14.81 -1.47 6.98
CA LEU A 45 14.21 -1.29 5.69
C LEU A 45 14.15 -2.64 4.96
N ALA A 46 15.18 -3.45 5.05
CA ALA A 46 15.19 -4.75 4.42
C ALA A 46 14.06 -5.63 4.97
N ARG A 47 13.85 -5.59 6.27
CA ARG A 47 12.78 -6.39 6.86
C ARG A 47 11.41 -5.86 6.48
N LEU A 48 11.29 -4.55 6.38
CA LEU A 48 10.02 -3.96 5.98
C LEU A 48 9.69 -4.40 4.55
N GLU A 49 10.68 -4.38 3.65
CA GLU A 49 10.45 -4.80 2.28
C GLU A 49 10.17 -6.30 2.20
N ALA A 50 10.74 -7.07 3.10
CA ALA A 50 10.54 -8.51 3.09
C ALA A 50 9.14 -8.91 3.63
N GLY A 51 8.44 -7.97 4.22
CA GLY A 51 7.13 -8.28 4.75
C GLY A 51 7.13 -8.70 6.20
N ASP A 52 8.26 -8.56 6.89
CA ASP A 52 8.31 -8.90 8.30
C ASP A 52 7.45 -7.95 9.11
N TYR A 53 7.26 -6.73 8.62
CA TYR A 53 6.40 -5.78 9.29
C TYR A 53 5.31 -5.39 8.30
N GLN A 54 4.08 -5.39 8.77
CA GLN A 54 2.95 -5.05 7.91
C GLN A 54 2.59 -3.58 8.01
N THR A 55 3.21 -2.86 8.91
CA THR A 55 2.91 -1.45 9.08
C THR A 55 4.15 -0.74 9.56
N ALA A 56 4.09 0.56 9.65
CA ALA A 56 5.18 1.37 10.16
C ALA A 56 4.57 2.61 10.76
N LYS A 57 5.35 3.34 11.55
CA LYS A 57 4.83 4.53 12.19
C LYS A 57 4.50 5.57 11.13
N PRO A 58 3.52 6.41 11.38
CA PRO A 58 3.13 7.41 10.39
C PRO A 58 4.28 8.30 9.93
N ALA A 59 5.17 8.68 10.84
CA ALA A 59 6.30 9.53 10.44
C ALA A 59 7.20 8.82 9.46
N VAL A 60 7.36 7.50 9.63
CA VAL A 60 8.19 6.72 8.74
C VAL A 60 7.53 6.65 7.37
N LEU A 61 6.22 6.41 7.35
CA LEU A 61 5.49 6.34 6.09
C LEU A 61 5.53 7.67 5.35
N GLN A 62 5.48 8.77 6.08
CA GLN A 62 5.55 10.07 5.46
C GLN A 62 6.91 10.30 4.81
N ARG A 63 7.98 9.92 5.50
CA ARG A 63 9.30 10.10 4.92
C ARG A 63 9.49 9.20 3.71
N LEU A 64 9.00 7.96 3.79
CA LEU A 64 9.11 7.05 2.68
C LEU A 64 8.32 7.57 1.47
N SER A 65 7.12 8.08 1.69
CA SER A 65 6.33 8.56 0.58
C SER A 65 7.01 9.76 -0.09
N ARG A 66 7.61 10.62 0.72
CA ARG A 66 8.25 11.79 0.15
C ARG A 66 9.49 11.42 -0.67
N VAL A 67 10.34 10.58 -0.14
CA VAL A 67 11.58 10.21 -0.82
C VAL A 67 11.30 9.33 -2.02
N LEU A 68 10.34 8.42 -1.91
CA LEU A 68 10.06 7.49 -2.98
C LEU A 68 9.02 8.03 -3.97
N GLU A 69 8.55 9.25 -3.73
CA GLU A 69 7.59 9.89 -4.62
C GLU A 69 6.31 9.07 -4.73
N LEU A 70 5.84 8.59 -3.59
CA LEU A 70 4.61 7.84 -3.53
C LEU A 70 3.53 8.68 -2.86
N ASP A 71 2.29 8.35 -3.14
CA ASP A 71 1.19 9.05 -2.51
C ASP A 71 1.13 8.58 -1.07
N GLU A 72 1.17 9.51 -0.14
CA GLU A 72 1.14 9.19 1.27
C GLU A 72 -0.10 8.39 1.65
N ARG A 73 -1.25 8.70 1.07
CA ARG A 73 -2.46 7.99 1.39
C ARG A 73 -2.37 6.53 0.96
N ASP A 74 -1.70 6.27 -0.16
CA ASP A 74 -1.54 4.91 -0.63
C ASP A 74 -0.70 4.12 0.36
N LEU A 75 0.38 4.70 0.86
CA LEU A 75 1.22 3.99 1.81
C LEU A 75 0.49 3.76 3.12
N PHE A 76 -0.27 4.75 3.58
CA PHE A 76 -1.02 4.57 4.81
C PHE A 76 -2.04 3.45 4.65
N ALA A 77 -2.72 3.40 3.51
CA ALA A 77 -3.69 2.36 3.27
C ALA A 77 -3.05 0.98 3.27
N LEU A 78 -1.90 0.85 2.63
CA LEU A 78 -1.21 -0.42 2.58
C LEU A 78 -0.72 -0.84 3.97
N ALA A 79 -0.43 0.12 4.82
CA ALA A 79 0.03 -0.16 6.16
C ALA A 79 -1.14 -0.45 7.11
N GLY A 80 -2.35 -0.38 6.62
CA GLY A 80 -3.50 -0.65 7.46
C GLY A 80 -3.92 0.52 8.31
N LEU A 81 -3.43 1.72 8.00
CA LEU A 81 -3.78 2.90 8.77
C LEU A 81 -4.87 3.66 8.03
N ASP A 82 -5.63 4.42 8.77
CA ASP A 82 -6.73 5.15 8.17
C ASP A 82 -6.25 6.12 7.14
N ALA A 83 -6.86 6.08 6.01
CA ALA A 83 -6.59 7.07 4.99
C ALA A 83 -7.65 8.13 5.14
N PRO A 84 -7.34 9.33 4.79
CA PRO A 84 -8.26 10.44 4.93
C PRO A 84 -9.58 10.12 4.28
N GLU A 85 -9.57 9.54 3.15
CA GLU A 85 -10.76 9.22 2.49
C GLU A 85 -10.57 8.39 1.32
N GLY A 86 -11.59 7.94 0.72
CA GLY A 86 -11.50 7.15 -0.47
C GLY A 86 -11.47 5.68 -0.18
N LEU A 87 -11.10 4.91 -1.16
CA LEU A 87 -11.11 3.47 -1.04
C LEU A 87 -9.77 3.03 -0.56
N PRO A 88 -9.70 2.68 0.65
CA PRO A 88 -8.43 2.46 1.30
C PRO A 88 -7.43 1.54 0.66
N ALA A 89 -7.82 0.48 0.13
CA ALA A 89 -6.82 -0.42 -0.38
C ALA A 89 -6.86 -0.72 -1.85
N PHE A 90 -7.89 -0.27 -2.52
CA PHE A 90 -8.04 -0.64 -3.92
C PHE A 90 -6.99 -0.02 -4.82
N THR A 91 -6.87 1.27 -4.81
CA THR A 91 -5.92 1.95 -5.68
C THR A 91 -4.47 1.59 -5.35
N PRO A 92 -4.06 1.60 -4.09
CA PRO A 92 -2.68 1.19 -3.78
C PRO A 92 -2.40 -0.24 -4.18
N TYR A 93 -3.40 -1.11 -4.05
CA TYR A 93 -3.23 -2.49 -4.44
C TYR A 93 -2.94 -2.56 -5.94
N LEU A 94 -3.72 -1.84 -6.73
CA LEU A 94 -3.54 -1.85 -8.17
C LEU A 94 -2.20 -1.27 -8.59
N ARG A 95 -1.80 -0.17 -7.97
CA ARG A 95 -0.54 0.45 -8.33
C ARG A 95 0.64 -0.43 -8.01
N ALA A 96 0.56 -1.15 -6.92
CA ALA A 96 1.66 -2.01 -6.52
C ALA A 96 1.72 -3.28 -7.34
N LYS A 97 0.59 -3.77 -7.78
CA LYS A 97 0.56 -5.02 -8.50
C LYS A 97 0.74 -4.86 -9.99
N TYR A 98 0.29 -3.76 -10.54
CA TYR A 98 0.35 -3.53 -11.96
C TYR A 98 1.11 -2.25 -12.28
N ASP A 99 1.73 -2.23 -13.45
CA ASP A 99 2.45 -1.07 -13.89
C ASP A 99 1.39 -0.13 -14.45
N MET A 100 0.96 0.82 -13.68
CA MET A 100 -0.21 1.60 -14.01
C MET A 100 0.07 3.08 -13.86
N SER A 101 -0.35 3.86 -14.82
CA SER A 101 -0.15 5.29 -14.73
C SER A 101 -1.13 5.90 -13.74
N ASP A 102 -0.84 7.10 -13.28
CA ASP A 102 -1.73 7.78 -12.36
C ASP A 102 -3.08 8.00 -13.00
N GLU A 103 -3.10 8.28 -14.30
CA GLU A 103 -4.35 8.50 -14.99
C GLU A 103 -5.19 7.23 -15.02
N ALA A 104 -4.56 6.09 -15.25
CA ALA A 104 -5.28 4.83 -15.28
C ALA A 104 -5.83 4.50 -13.90
N ALA A 105 -5.02 4.75 -12.86
CA ALA A 105 -5.48 4.46 -11.52
C ALA A 105 -6.67 5.36 -11.15
N GLN A 106 -6.61 6.61 -11.56
CA GLN A 106 -7.70 7.53 -11.29
C GLN A 106 -8.96 7.11 -12.01
N ALA A 107 -8.83 6.65 -13.25
CA ALA A 107 -9.99 6.21 -14.02
C ALA A 107 -10.65 5.01 -13.35
N LEU A 108 -9.84 4.08 -12.85
CA LEU A 108 -10.40 2.92 -12.17
C LEU A 108 -11.08 3.33 -10.88
N HIS A 109 -10.49 4.27 -10.16
CA HIS A 109 -11.07 4.72 -8.91
C HIS A 109 -12.44 5.36 -9.20
N GLU A 110 -12.52 6.17 -10.23
CA GLU A 110 -13.78 6.83 -10.57
C GLU A 110 -14.82 5.81 -11.00
N TYR A 111 -14.40 4.80 -11.76
CA TYR A 111 -15.34 3.79 -12.19
C TYR A 111 -15.84 2.98 -11.00
N PHE A 112 -14.95 2.65 -10.08
CA PHE A 112 -15.36 1.90 -8.91
C PHE A 112 -16.30 2.73 -8.04
N SER A 113 -16.05 4.03 -7.93
CA SER A 113 -16.93 4.90 -7.15
C SER A 113 -18.32 4.92 -7.78
N PHE A 114 -18.35 4.98 -9.09
CA PHE A 114 -19.64 4.96 -9.79
C PHE A 114 -20.38 3.66 -9.53
N VAL A 115 -19.69 2.54 -9.63
CA VAL A 115 -20.30 1.25 -9.41
C VAL A 115 -20.74 1.11 -7.96
N SER A 116 -19.93 1.60 -7.03
CA SER A 116 -20.28 1.48 -5.63
C SER A 116 -21.55 2.24 -5.31
N GLU A 117 -21.71 3.39 -5.88
CA GLU A 117 -22.90 4.16 -5.64
C GLU A 117 -24.08 3.52 -6.31
N LYS A 118 -23.94 3.12 -7.54
CA LYS A 118 -25.06 2.55 -8.27
C LYS A 118 -25.55 1.25 -7.67
N TYR A 119 -24.65 0.41 -7.22
CA TYR A 119 -25.02 -0.89 -6.70
C TYR A 119 -24.85 -1.04 -5.19
N GLU A 120 -24.66 0.08 -4.52
CA GLU A 120 -24.53 0.04 -3.06
C GLU A 120 -23.50 -0.94 -2.54
N VAL A 121 -22.33 -0.89 -3.12
CA VAL A 121 -21.25 -1.77 -2.71
C VAL A 121 -20.64 -1.21 -1.43
N LYS A 122 -20.46 -2.04 -0.42
CA LYS A 122 -19.91 -1.62 0.84
C LYS A 122 -18.75 -2.48 1.24
N GLU A 123 -17.86 -1.90 2.01
CA GLU A 123 -16.72 -2.61 2.49
C GLU A 123 -17.17 -3.62 3.52
N ARG A 124 -16.79 -4.85 3.36
CA ARG A 124 -17.31 -5.87 4.20
C ARG A 124 -16.85 -5.90 5.64
N GLY A 125 -15.71 -6.11 5.89
CA GLY A 125 -15.26 -6.25 7.23
C GLY A 125 -15.28 -5.04 8.08
N LYS A 126 -14.89 -3.95 7.53
CA LYS A 126 -14.82 -2.77 8.25
C LYS A 126 -16.12 -2.35 8.85
N SER A 127 -17.14 -2.40 8.07
CA SER A 127 -18.35 -1.95 8.58
C SER A 127 -18.79 -2.83 9.68
N GLY A 128 -18.59 -4.08 9.55
CA GLY A 128 -18.98 -4.97 10.58
C GLY A 128 -18.28 -4.60 11.84
N GLY A 129 -17.03 -4.37 11.73
CA GLY A 129 -16.31 -4.06 12.92
C GLY A 129 -16.80 -2.85 13.60
N ASP A 130 -17.06 -1.88 12.87
CA ASP A 130 -17.54 -0.70 13.44
C ASP A 130 -18.79 -0.91 14.17
N GLN A 131 -19.64 -1.61 13.62
CA GLN A 131 -20.81 -1.80 14.24
C GLN A 131 -20.62 -2.37 15.48
N ARG A 132 -19.85 -3.22 15.60
CA ARG A 132 -19.71 -3.83 16.77
C ARG A 132 -19.32 -2.96 17.71
N ALA A 133 -18.54 -2.12 17.41
CA ALA A 133 -18.03 -1.23 18.33
C ALA A 133 -19.19 -0.55 18.93
N ALA A 134 -20.17 -0.44 18.25
CA ALA A 134 -21.29 0.25 18.81
C ALA A 134 -22.00 -0.58 19.88
#